data_b314e7d21f3f3874d03fe181bdf12642
#
_entry.id   b314e7d21f3f3874d03fe181bdf12642
#
_cell.length_a   1.000
_cell.length_b   1.000
_cell.length_c   1.000
_cell.angle_alpha   90.00
_cell.angle_beta   90.00
_cell.angle_gamma   90.00
#
_symmetry.space_group_name_H-M   'P 1'
#
loop_
_entity.id
_entity.type
_entity.pdbx_description
1 polymer ?
#
loop_
_entity_poly.entity_id
_entity_poly.type
_entity_poly.pdbx_seq_one_letter_code
_entity_poly.pdbx_strand_id
1 'polypeptide(L)'
;SQDVFGGYTLYTPGGGGGGSATTYLRDIDDSVFNTWSHATGAASMPYLIPGDQPGFENTLLYYPCQVNNPTMQNGGVGGQVEIYNWDGYLLWEYILSDNDYQHHHDIEPLPNGNILVIAWERTYSSEWSELGRTSVNNSLNQMWFTAIFEIEPNLDTGDAQIVWEWHIIDHLVQDIGSQYTVTY
;
A
#
# COMPACT_ATOMS: atom_id res chain seq x y z
N SER A 1 -0.32 20.74 29.48
CA SER A 1 -1.54 20.19 30.10
C SER A 1 -1.21 18.78 30.61
N GLN A 2 -1.72 18.41 31.79
CA GLN A 2 -1.43 17.12 32.45
C GLN A 2 -2.09 15.89 31.75
N ASP A 3 -2.78 16.08 30.63
CA ASP A 3 -3.61 15.07 29.97
C ASP A 3 -3.14 14.69 28.55
N VAL A 4 -1.90 14.99 28.19
CA VAL A 4 -1.33 14.62 26.87
C VAL A 4 -0.48 13.37 27.05
N PHE A 5 -0.77 12.32 26.27
CA PHE A 5 0.08 11.15 26.17
C PHE A 5 1.48 11.58 25.69
N GLY A 6 2.53 11.21 26.45
CA GLY A 6 3.89 11.36 25.99
C GLY A 6 4.15 10.43 24.80
N GLY A 7 4.90 10.89 23.81
CA GLY A 7 5.22 10.09 22.62
C GLY A 7 5.61 10.95 21.43
N TYR A 8 5.63 10.32 20.29
CA TYR A 8 5.98 10.94 19.01
C TYR A 8 4.81 10.90 18.05
N THR A 9 4.74 11.90 17.16
CA THR A 9 3.80 11.95 16.04
C THR A 9 4.55 11.73 14.73
N LEU A 10 4.20 10.66 14.00
CA LEU A 10 4.71 10.37 12.68
C LEU A 10 3.69 10.82 11.63
N TYR A 11 4.11 11.58 10.62
CA TYR A 11 3.23 12.00 9.54
C TYR A 11 4.00 12.48 8.31
N THR A 12 3.38 12.38 7.16
CA THR A 12 3.83 12.98 5.90
C THR A 12 2.83 14.05 5.48
N PRO A 13 3.18 15.35 5.49
CA PRO A 13 2.26 16.41 5.09
C PRO A 13 1.99 16.36 3.59
N GLY A 14 0.75 16.60 3.20
CA GLY A 14 0.32 16.72 1.82
C GLY A 14 0.25 15.36 1.13
N GLY A 15 -0.92 14.79 0.99
CA GLY A 15 -1.17 13.58 0.20
C GLY A 15 -1.67 13.93 -1.18
N GLY A 16 -1.41 13.05 -2.18
CA GLY A 16 -2.14 13.01 -3.44
C GLY A 16 -1.63 13.86 -4.59
N GLY A 17 -0.37 14.29 -4.58
CA GLY A 17 0.28 14.90 -5.74
C GLY A 17 1.63 14.25 -6.02
N GLY A 18 1.87 13.82 -7.26
CA GLY A 18 3.16 13.26 -7.67
C GLY A 18 4.30 14.27 -7.53
N GLY A 19 4.99 14.24 -6.42
CA GLY A 19 6.14 15.09 -6.13
C GLY A 19 6.87 14.60 -4.90
N SER A 20 8.08 15.12 -4.64
CA SER A 20 8.84 14.76 -3.44
C SER A 20 8.06 15.08 -2.16
N ALA A 21 8.24 14.26 -1.16
CA ALA A 21 7.63 14.40 0.15
C ALA A 21 8.66 14.27 1.27
N THR A 22 8.28 14.67 2.48
CA THR A 22 9.09 14.46 3.68
C THR A 22 8.20 13.92 4.78
N THR A 23 8.59 12.80 5.36
CA THR A 23 8.00 12.28 6.60
C THR A 23 8.70 12.88 7.80
N TYR A 24 7.93 13.28 8.78
CA TYR A 24 8.40 13.87 10.04
C TYR A 24 8.04 12.97 11.22
N LEU A 25 8.98 12.81 12.13
CA LEU A 25 8.75 12.33 13.48
C LEU A 25 8.94 13.51 14.42
N ARG A 26 7.87 13.91 15.13
CA ARG A 26 7.92 15.01 16.09
C ARG A 26 7.65 14.53 17.49
N ASP A 27 8.31 15.16 18.45
CA ASP A 27 8.03 14.94 19.86
C ASP A 27 6.77 15.70 20.32
N ILE A 28 6.45 15.56 21.60
CA ILE A 28 5.27 16.18 22.21
C ILE A 28 5.32 17.71 22.21
N ASP A 29 6.50 18.31 22.16
CA ASP A 29 6.73 19.76 22.12
C ASP A 29 6.75 20.29 20.67
N ASP A 30 6.38 19.45 19.70
CA ASP A 30 6.38 19.72 18.26
C ASP A 30 7.77 19.97 17.65
N SER A 31 8.83 19.60 18.37
CA SER A 31 10.19 19.64 17.85
C SER A 31 10.42 18.47 16.90
N VAL A 32 11.15 18.70 15.80
CA VAL A 32 11.50 17.65 14.86
C VAL A 32 12.53 16.72 15.49
N PHE A 33 12.15 15.44 15.65
CA PHE A 33 13.03 14.41 16.19
C PHE A 33 13.79 13.67 15.08
N ASN A 34 13.12 13.34 13.96
CA ASN A 34 13.74 12.78 12.76
C ASN A 34 12.93 13.13 11.50
N THR A 35 13.56 12.97 10.32
CA THR A 35 12.92 13.18 9.02
C THR A 35 13.42 12.19 7.98
N TRP A 36 12.54 11.83 7.04
CA TRP A 36 12.87 11.03 5.85
C TRP A 36 12.41 11.76 4.61
N SER A 37 13.29 11.90 3.63
CA SER A 37 12.99 12.53 2.34
C SER A 37 12.66 11.46 1.30
N HIS A 38 11.56 11.66 0.56
CA HIS A 38 11.04 10.73 -0.43
C HIS A 38 11.03 11.37 -1.81
N ALA A 39 11.29 10.57 -2.85
CA ALA A 39 11.25 11.02 -4.23
C ALA A 39 9.82 11.22 -4.73
N THR A 40 8.84 10.50 -4.14
CA THR A 40 7.44 10.52 -4.55
C THR A 40 6.51 10.82 -3.37
N GLY A 41 5.31 11.30 -3.67
CA GLY A 41 4.29 11.60 -2.68
C GLY A 41 3.73 10.36 -1.99
N ALA A 42 3.26 10.53 -0.76
CA ALA A 42 2.62 9.45 0.01
C ALA A 42 1.32 9.00 -0.67
N ALA A 43 1.07 7.69 -0.68
CA ALA A 43 -0.24 7.11 -0.97
C ALA A 43 -1.12 7.08 0.29
N SER A 44 -0.51 6.81 1.44
CA SER A 44 -1.16 6.75 2.75
C SER A 44 -0.18 7.15 3.86
N MET A 45 -0.48 6.77 5.10
CA MET A 45 0.37 7.04 6.25
C MET A 45 1.63 6.18 6.23
N PRO A 46 2.76 6.71 6.68
CA PRO A 46 3.96 5.91 6.93
C PRO A 46 3.82 5.11 8.24
N TYR A 47 4.55 4.00 8.33
CA TYR A 47 4.65 3.17 9.53
C TYR A 47 6.08 3.14 10.03
N LEU A 48 6.26 3.34 11.34
CA LEU A 48 7.57 3.27 11.98
C LEU A 48 7.62 2.01 12.85
N ILE A 49 8.45 1.04 12.45
CA ILE A 49 8.57 -0.25 13.10
C ILE A 49 9.88 -0.29 13.88
N PRO A 50 9.84 -0.31 15.22
CA PRO A 50 11.02 -0.45 16.02
C PRO A 50 11.74 -1.78 15.75
N GLY A 51 13.05 -1.78 15.71
CA GLY A 51 13.84 -2.99 15.69
C GLY A 51 13.85 -3.73 17.03
N ASP A 52 14.32 -4.96 17.02
CA ASP A 52 14.36 -5.84 18.21
C ASP A 52 15.37 -5.37 19.30
N GLN A 53 16.30 -4.50 18.92
CA GLN A 53 17.31 -3.98 19.84
C GLN A 53 16.90 -2.59 20.36
N PRO A 54 17.25 -2.25 21.60
CA PRO A 54 17.04 -0.89 22.12
C PRO A 54 17.78 0.15 21.28
N GLY A 55 17.10 1.26 20.99
CA GLY A 55 17.64 2.35 20.19
C GLY A 55 16.87 2.55 18.88
N PHE A 56 17.00 3.73 18.30
CA PHE A 56 16.31 4.05 17.06
C PHE A 56 17.03 3.54 15.81
N GLU A 57 18.32 3.21 15.91
CA GLU A 57 19.18 2.81 14.79
C GLU A 57 18.69 1.58 14.02
N ASN A 58 17.89 0.72 14.68
CA ASN A 58 17.31 -0.48 14.04
C ASN A 58 15.85 -0.27 13.63
N THR A 59 15.34 0.95 13.75
CA THR A 59 13.96 1.28 13.38
C THR A 59 13.85 1.43 11.87
N LEU A 60 12.80 0.82 11.29
CA LEU A 60 12.48 0.90 9.88
C LEU A 60 11.25 1.78 9.65
N LEU A 61 11.30 2.60 8.62
CA LEU A 61 10.16 3.35 8.12
C LEU A 61 9.62 2.63 6.86
N TYR A 62 8.36 2.20 6.92
CA TYR A 62 7.60 1.70 5.76
C TYR A 62 6.79 2.86 5.18
N TYR A 63 6.97 3.12 3.90
CA TYR A 63 6.39 4.27 3.23
C TYR A 63 5.62 3.83 1.98
N PRO A 64 4.27 3.75 2.06
CA PRO A 64 3.44 3.56 0.88
C PRO A 64 3.41 4.85 0.06
N CYS A 65 3.74 4.78 -1.22
CA CYS A 65 3.90 5.95 -2.06
C CYS A 65 3.35 5.76 -3.48
N GLN A 66 3.33 6.86 -4.22
CA GLN A 66 2.81 6.89 -5.57
C GLN A 66 3.89 6.55 -6.58
N VAL A 67 3.53 5.78 -7.60
CA VAL A 67 4.38 5.61 -8.78
C VAL A 67 4.13 6.74 -9.78
N ASN A 68 5.13 7.00 -10.62
CA ASN A 68 4.94 7.82 -11.81
C ASN A 68 4.13 7.03 -12.85
N ASN A 69 3.04 7.62 -13.37
CA ASN A 69 2.20 7.02 -14.40
C ASN A 69 1.54 5.68 -13.99
N PRO A 70 0.75 5.64 -12.93
CA PRO A 70 0.04 4.44 -12.53
C PRO A 70 -0.89 3.93 -13.64
N THR A 71 -1.02 2.60 -13.77
CA THR A 71 -1.84 1.97 -14.81
C THR A 71 -3.33 2.07 -14.55
N MET A 72 -3.72 2.18 -13.27
CA MET A 72 -5.09 2.44 -12.83
C MET A 72 -5.07 3.70 -11.95
N GLN A 73 -5.81 4.73 -12.37
CA GLN A 73 -5.85 6.03 -11.67
C GLN A 73 -7.24 6.29 -11.10
N ASN A 74 -7.31 6.34 -9.79
CA ASN A 74 -8.50 6.80 -9.06
C ASN A 74 -8.05 7.38 -7.71
N GLY A 75 -8.98 7.89 -6.91
CA GLY A 75 -8.67 8.38 -5.57
C GLY A 75 -7.94 7.33 -4.74
N GLY A 76 -6.86 7.72 -4.07
CA GLY A 76 -6.05 6.83 -3.26
C GLY A 76 -5.01 6.00 -4.01
N VAL A 77 -4.73 6.31 -5.29
CA VAL A 77 -3.69 5.64 -6.06
C VAL A 77 -2.33 5.71 -5.36
N GLY A 78 -1.64 4.57 -5.31
CA GLY A 78 -0.29 4.40 -4.81
C GLY A 78 0.61 3.81 -5.89
N GLY A 79 1.04 2.57 -5.70
CA GLY A 79 1.77 1.76 -6.67
C GLY A 79 3.15 1.33 -6.23
N GLN A 80 3.66 1.87 -5.13
CA GLN A 80 4.99 1.55 -4.63
C GLN A 80 5.00 1.51 -3.11
N VAL A 81 5.84 0.65 -2.55
CA VAL A 81 6.18 0.59 -1.12
C VAL A 81 7.68 0.69 -0.98
N GLU A 82 8.14 1.55 -0.09
CA GLU A 82 9.55 1.77 0.20
C GLU A 82 9.84 1.48 1.68
N ILE A 83 11.04 0.93 1.98
CA ILE A 83 11.53 0.73 3.34
C ILE A 83 12.82 1.53 3.50
N TYR A 84 12.85 2.36 4.53
CA TYR A 84 14.01 3.18 4.88
C TYR A 84 14.56 2.79 6.25
N ASN A 85 15.86 2.95 6.43
CA ASN A 85 16.45 2.90 7.75
C ASN A 85 16.25 4.21 8.53
N TRP A 86 16.70 4.24 9.78
CA TRP A 86 16.62 5.41 10.66
C TRP A 86 17.31 6.66 10.09
N ASP A 87 18.42 6.48 9.38
CA ASP A 87 19.21 7.56 8.80
C ASP A 87 18.67 8.09 7.46
N GLY A 88 17.55 7.54 6.98
CA GLY A 88 16.89 7.96 5.74
C GLY A 88 17.44 7.32 4.47
N TYR A 89 18.24 6.25 4.58
CA TYR A 89 18.68 5.48 3.42
C TYR A 89 17.58 4.50 2.99
N LEU A 90 17.24 4.51 1.70
CA LEU A 90 16.35 3.53 1.08
C LEU A 90 17.03 2.15 1.11
N LEU A 91 16.39 1.19 1.76
CA LEU A 91 16.87 -0.18 1.87
C LEU A 91 16.22 -1.10 0.84
N TRP A 92 14.94 -0.85 0.53
CA TRP A 92 14.15 -1.72 -0.32
C TRP A 92 12.98 -0.94 -0.93
N GLU A 93 12.57 -1.34 -2.14
CA GLU A 93 11.38 -0.84 -2.80
C GLU A 93 10.67 -1.96 -3.57
N TYR A 94 9.35 -1.87 -3.67
CA TYR A 94 8.53 -2.77 -4.46
C TYR A 94 7.46 -2.02 -5.20
N ILE A 95 7.34 -2.27 -6.52
CA ILE A 95 6.33 -1.66 -7.37
C ILE A 95 5.23 -2.68 -7.66
N LEU A 96 4.00 -2.35 -7.25
CA LEU A 96 2.78 -3.06 -7.61
C LEU A 96 1.90 -2.12 -8.43
N SER A 97 2.23 -1.96 -9.68
CA SER A 97 1.56 -1.10 -10.66
C SER A 97 1.83 -1.62 -12.07
N ASP A 98 1.04 -2.59 -12.49
CA ASP A 98 1.12 -3.22 -13.80
C ASP A 98 -0.24 -3.23 -14.51
N ASN A 99 -0.42 -4.08 -15.53
CA ASN A 99 -1.68 -4.15 -16.26
C ASN A 99 -2.80 -4.82 -15.47
N ASP A 100 -2.48 -5.67 -14.52
CA ASP A 100 -3.43 -6.50 -13.78
C ASP A 100 -3.70 -5.94 -12.39
N TYR A 101 -2.66 -5.40 -11.73
CA TYR A 101 -2.74 -4.92 -10.35
C TYR A 101 -2.21 -3.49 -10.18
N GLN A 102 -2.81 -2.78 -9.24
CA GLN A 102 -2.37 -1.44 -8.83
C GLN A 102 -2.54 -1.29 -7.32
N HIS A 103 -1.42 -1.16 -6.58
CA HIS A 103 -1.49 -0.76 -5.17
C HIS A 103 -2.24 0.54 -5.01
N HIS A 104 -3.11 0.60 -4.02
CA HIS A 104 -3.84 1.79 -3.64
C HIS A 104 -3.98 1.92 -2.12
N HIS A 105 -4.12 3.15 -1.64
CA HIS A 105 -4.33 3.50 -0.25
C HIS A 105 -3.22 2.98 0.66
N ASP A 106 -3.40 1.86 1.34
CA ASP A 106 -2.66 1.52 2.54
C ASP A 106 -1.88 0.21 2.44
N ILE A 107 -1.01 0.02 3.41
CA ILE A 107 -0.26 -1.22 3.68
C ILE A 107 -0.37 -1.55 5.16
N GLU A 108 -0.05 -2.78 5.53
CA GLU A 108 0.12 -3.18 6.95
C GLU A 108 1.41 -3.98 7.11
N PRO A 109 2.44 -3.40 7.73
CA PRO A 109 3.64 -4.14 8.11
C PRO A 109 3.31 -5.21 9.16
N LEU A 110 3.72 -6.46 8.91
CA LEU A 110 3.46 -7.59 9.78
C LEU A 110 4.62 -7.84 10.74
N PRO A 111 4.38 -8.50 11.90
CA PRO A 111 5.43 -8.80 12.88
C PRO A 111 6.56 -9.72 12.38
N ASN A 112 6.32 -10.47 11.30
CA ASN A 112 7.33 -11.31 10.64
C ASN A 112 8.21 -10.54 9.63
N GLY A 113 7.97 -9.23 9.45
CA GLY A 113 8.67 -8.40 8.48
C GLY A 113 8.00 -8.35 7.11
N ASN A 114 6.98 -9.16 6.86
CA ASN A 114 6.19 -9.12 5.63
C ASN A 114 5.27 -7.89 5.61
N ILE A 115 4.69 -7.61 4.48
CA ILE A 115 3.80 -6.46 4.28
C ILE A 115 2.50 -6.93 3.61
N LEU A 116 1.35 -6.63 4.22
CA LEU A 116 0.08 -6.71 3.50
C LEU A 116 -0.10 -5.46 2.65
N VAL A 117 -0.43 -5.66 1.39
CA VAL A 117 -0.64 -4.60 0.40
C VAL A 117 -2.02 -4.77 -0.22
N ILE A 118 -2.84 -3.73 -0.17
CA ILE A 118 -4.13 -3.71 -0.85
C ILE A 118 -3.97 -3.19 -2.28
N ALA A 119 -4.60 -3.84 -3.25
CA ALA A 119 -4.51 -3.47 -4.65
C ALA A 119 -5.87 -3.52 -5.36
N TRP A 120 -6.02 -2.72 -6.41
CA TRP A 120 -7.03 -2.96 -7.42
C TRP A 120 -6.57 -4.09 -8.33
N GLU A 121 -7.47 -5.02 -8.59
CA GLU A 121 -7.35 -6.08 -9.57
C GLU A 121 -8.25 -5.75 -10.76
N ARG A 122 -7.65 -5.61 -11.94
CA ARG A 122 -8.36 -5.25 -13.16
C ARG A 122 -9.01 -6.47 -13.79
N THR A 123 -10.29 -6.34 -14.17
CA THR A 123 -11.02 -7.31 -14.94
C THR A 123 -11.66 -6.69 -16.17
N TYR A 124 -11.62 -7.41 -17.28
CA TYR A 124 -12.14 -7.01 -18.57
C TYR A 124 -13.53 -7.63 -18.83
N SER A 125 -14.17 -7.18 -19.91
CA SER A 125 -15.54 -7.64 -20.26
C SER A 125 -15.65 -9.15 -20.48
N SER A 126 -14.61 -9.81 -20.95
CA SER A 126 -14.56 -11.27 -21.06
C SER A 126 -14.72 -11.97 -19.72
N GLU A 127 -14.11 -11.41 -18.67
CA GLU A 127 -14.06 -11.98 -17.32
C GLU A 127 -15.31 -11.64 -16.51
N TRP A 128 -15.61 -10.33 -16.36
CA TRP A 128 -16.77 -9.95 -15.55
C TRP A 128 -18.11 -10.37 -16.15
N SER A 129 -18.19 -10.58 -17.48
CA SER A 129 -19.41 -11.12 -18.09
C SER A 129 -19.62 -12.60 -17.77
N GLU A 130 -18.56 -13.39 -17.65
CA GLU A 130 -18.63 -14.78 -17.19
C GLU A 130 -19.11 -14.90 -15.75
N LEU A 131 -18.83 -13.87 -14.93
CA LEU A 131 -19.34 -13.75 -13.57
C LEU A 131 -20.78 -13.23 -13.49
N GLY A 132 -21.45 -13.03 -14.62
CA GLY A 132 -22.84 -12.62 -14.70
C GLY A 132 -23.10 -11.13 -14.81
N ARG A 133 -22.07 -10.30 -14.87
CA ARG A 133 -22.25 -8.87 -15.09
C ARG A 133 -22.56 -8.60 -16.56
N THR A 134 -23.63 -7.85 -16.83
CA THR A 134 -24.08 -7.58 -18.22
C THR A 134 -23.51 -6.28 -18.79
N SER A 135 -23.12 -5.33 -17.96
CA SER A 135 -22.53 -4.06 -18.38
C SER A 135 -21.83 -3.36 -17.22
N VAL A 136 -20.88 -2.50 -17.54
CA VAL A 136 -20.26 -1.54 -16.60
C VAL A 136 -20.44 -0.12 -17.13
N ASN A 137 -20.55 0.84 -16.24
CA ASN A 137 -20.80 2.24 -16.61
C ASN A 137 -19.49 3.06 -16.52
N ASN A 138 -18.49 2.67 -17.30
CA ASN A 138 -17.27 3.45 -17.49
C ASN A 138 -16.73 3.27 -18.91
N SER A 139 -15.99 4.27 -19.40
CA SER A 139 -15.46 4.30 -20.77
C SER A 139 -14.38 3.25 -21.04
N LEU A 140 -13.77 2.68 -20.00
CA LEU A 140 -12.73 1.65 -20.13
C LEU A 140 -13.32 0.25 -20.28
N ASN A 141 -14.62 0.08 -19.99
CA ASN A 141 -15.29 -1.22 -19.96
C ASN A 141 -14.58 -2.24 -19.04
N GLN A 142 -14.08 -1.75 -17.90
CA GLN A 142 -13.34 -2.51 -16.91
C GLN A 142 -14.03 -2.46 -15.55
N MET A 143 -13.79 -3.48 -14.75
CA MET A 143 -14.04 -3.45 -13.30
C MET A 143 -12.70 -3.59 -12.58
N TRP A 144 -12.59 -2.91 -11.44
CA TRP A 144 -11.43 -3.03 -10.55
C TRP A 144 -11.92 -3.59 -9.23
N PHE A 145 -11.56 -4.83 -8.98
CA PHE A 145 -11.85 -5.51 -7.73
C PHE A 145 -10.76 -5.22 -6.70
N THR A 146 -10.92 -5.73 -5.50
CA THR A 146 -9.90 -5.65 -4.46
C THR A 146 -9.15 -6.98 -4.38
N ALA A 147 -7.83 -6.91 -4.36
CA ALA A 147 -6.94 -7.99 -3.97
C ALA A 147 -6.09 -7.56 -2.78
N ILE A 148 -5.62 -8.51 -1.99
CA ILE A 148 -4.67 -8.30 -0.90
C ILE A 148 -3.52 -9.27 -1.10
N PHE A 149 -2.30 -8.75 -1.04
CA PHE A 149 -1.07 -9.53 -1.18
C PHE A 149 -0.26 -9.46 0.11
N GLU A 150 0.29 -10.59 0.56
CA GLU A 150 1.37 -10.60 1.53
C GLU A 150 2.69 -10.71 0.78
N ILE A 151 3.53 -9.69 0.94
CA ILE A 151 4.83 -9.57 0.30
C ILE A 151 5.91 -9.78 1.34
N GLU A 152 6.83 -10.70 1.06
CA GLU A 152 8.06 -10.93 1.82
C GLU A 152 9.20 -10.13 1.19
N PRO A 153 9.67 -9.02 1.82
CA PRO A 153 10.80 -8.25 1.34
C PRO A 153 12.12 -8.93 1.70
N ASN A 154 13.08 -8.92 0.79
CA ASN A 154 14.46 -9.29 1.07
C ASN A 154 15.34 -8.04 1.03
N LEU A 155 15.65 -7.50 2.22
CA LEU A 155 16.43 -6.26 2.33
C LEU A 155 17.89 -6.42 1.92
N ASP A 156 18.43 -7.65 1.87
CA ASP A 156 19.82 -7.90 1.48
C ASP A 156 20.01 -7.91 -0.04
N THR A 157 19.02 -8.45 -0.77
CA THR A 157 19.11 -8.58 -2.24
C THR A 157 18.27 -7.55 -2.99
N GLY A 158 17.30 -6.91 -2.33
CA GLY A 158 16.32 -6.02 -2.93
C GLY A 158 15.14 -6.76 -3.60
N ASP A 159 15.12 -8.11 -3.54
CA ASP A 159 14.05 -8.92 -4.11
C ASP A 159 12.78 -8.91 -3.25
N ALA A 160 11.69 -9.44 -3.81
CA ALA A 160 10.43 -9.63 -3.11
C ALA A 160 9.74 -10.92 -3.57
N GLN A 161 8.96 -11.53 -2.68
CA GLN A 161 8.08 -12.66 -3.01
C GLN A 161 6.66 -12.37 -2.52
N ILE A 162 5.67 -12.67 -3.34
CA ILE A 162 4.27 -12.77 -2.89
C ILE A 162 4.13 -14.16 -2.26
N VAL A 163 3.91 -14.20 -0.95
CA VAL A 163 3.83 -15.46 -0.17
C VAL A 163 2.39 -15.86 0.11
N TRP A 164 1.45 -14.93 -0.01
CA TRP A 164 0.02 -15.16 0.11
C TRP A 164 -0.75 -14.09 -0.67
N GLU A 165 -1.93 -14.48 -1.18
CA GLU A 165 -2.83 -13.59 -1.91
C GLU A 165 -4.29 -13.92 -1.60
N TRP A 166 -5.16 -12.92 -1.67
CA TRP A 166 -6.59 -13.03 -1.54
C TRP A 166 -7.27 -12.10 -2.55
N HIS A 167 -8.26 -12.64 -3.27
CA HIS A 167 -8.97 -11.94 -4.33
C HIS A 167 -10.46 -11.92 -4.04
N ILE A 168 -11.07 -10.73 -3.95
CA ILE A 168 -12.52 -10.62 -3.69
C ILE A 168 -13.34 -11.29 -4.79
N ILE A 169 -12.81 -11.39 -6.01
CA ILE A 169 -13.47 -12.02 -7.16
C ILE A 169 -13.77 -13.50 -6.89
N ASP A 170 -12.95 -14.17 -6.10
CA ASP A 170 -13.15 -15.60 -5.72
C ASP A 170 -14.23 -15.77 -4.63
N HIS A 171 -14.71 -14.68 -4.04
CA HIS A 171 -15.66 -14.68 -2.93
C HIS A 171 -16.97 -13.95 -3.27
N LEU A 172 -17.25 -13.77 -4.56
CA LEU A 172 -18.46 -13.11 -5.00
C LEU A 172 -19.69 -13.98 -4.75
N VAL A 173 -20.74 -13.37 -4.20
CA VAL A 173 -22.06 -13.98 -4.06
C VAL A 173 -23.01 -13.25 -4.99
N GLN A 174 -23.69 -14.01 -5.88
CA GLN A 174 -24.66 -13.44 -6.80
C GLN A 174 -25.87 -14.38 -6.97
N ASP A 175 -27.03 -13.80 -7.23
CA ASP A 175 -28.31 -14.49 -7.39
C ASP A 175 -29.01 -14.21 -8.73
N ILE A 176 -28.30 -13.62 -9.70
CA ILE A 176 -28.88 -13.21 -10.99
C ILE A 176 -29.23 -14.36 -11.91
N GLY A 177 -28.74 -15.57 -11.64
CA GLY A 177 -29.09 -16.77 -12.39
C GLY A 177 -28.35 -18.00 -11.87
N SER A 178 -29.04 -19.16 -11.93
CA SER A 178 -28.50 -20.44 -11.44
C SER A 178 -27.30 -20.98 -12.27
N GLN A 179 -27.04 -20.39 -13.43
CA GLN A 179 -25.91 -20.72 -14.29
C GLN A 179 -24.58 -20.10 -13.78
N TYR A 180 -24.63 -19.13 -12.88
CA TYR A 180 -23.43 -18.50 -12.34
C TYR A 180 -23.04 -19.16 -11.02
N THR A 181 -21.76 -19.37 -10.86
CA THR A 181 -21.23 -19.97 -9.64
C THR A 181 -21.37 -19.00 -8.47
N VAL A 182 -21.96 -19.49 -7.39
CA VAL A 182 -21.94 -18.80 -6.09
C VAL A 182 -20.77 -19.38 -5.30
N THR A 183 -19.77 -18.55 -5.06
CA THR A 183 -18.61 -18.95 -4.23
C THR A 183 -18.84 -18.43 -2.82
N TYR A 184 -18.68 -19.29 -1.80
CA TYR A 184 -18.82 -18.95 -0.38
C TYR A 184 -17.46 -19.04 0.31
#